data_ec8dd57460f1533ca34dd48cf9cf0fc3
#
_entry.id   ec8dd57460f1533ca34dd48cf9cf0fc3
#
_cell.length_a   1.000
_cell.length_b   1.000
_cell.length_c   1.000
_cell.angle_alpha   90.00
_cell.angle_beta   90.00
_cell.angle_gamma   90.00
#
_symmetry.space_group_name_H-M   'P 1'
#
loop_
_entity.id
_entity.type
_entity.pdbx_description
1 polymer ?
#
loop_
_entity_poly.entity_id
_entity_poly.type
_entity_poly.pdbx_seq_one_letter_code
_entity_poly.pdbx_strand_id
1 'polypeptide(L)'
;FKKDVNTKNLKSIYNIYLRLKERQQKIKPLLPLKISKKKANARFDFKNYDEAIITLKKELSNHLYSKAKALFASNHKYDYRKAYEELKYIEEINPNYRDTRVLMQEANAKGIDYVFVSIKNETAQVVPKKLEKDLLNFDTYGLNDLWTVYHSKRDTEIRYDFGLSLNLRKIEVSPEQVREK
;
A
#
# COMPACT_ATOMS: atom_id res chain seq x y z
N PHE A 1 0.80 -29.53 22.53
CA PHE A 1 0.69 -28.08 22.36
C PHE A 1 0.67 -27.74 20.86
N LYS A 2 -0.51 -27.64 20.23
CA LYS A 2 -0.66 -26.95 18.96
C LYS A 2 -0.41 -25.46 19.26
N LYS A 3 0.80 -24.97 18.97
CA LYS A 3 1.07 -23.53 18.95
C LYS A 3 0.19 -22.95 17.85
N ASP A 4 -0.75 -22.10 18.20
CA ASP A 4 -1.44 -21.25 17.23
C ASP A 4 -0.38 -20.48 16.44
N VAL A 5 -0.24 -20.84 15.18
CA VAL A 5 0.69 -20.20 14.27
C VAL A 5 0.11 -18.81 13.94
N ASN A 6 0.42 -17.85 14.79
CA ASN A 6 -0.02 -16.47 14.59
C ASN A 6 0.86 -15.82 13.52
N THR A 7 0.25 -15.25 12.50
CA THR A 7 0.91 -14.50 11.42
C THR A 7 1.95 -13.49 11.95
N LYS A 8 1.63 -12.81 13.04
CA LYS A 8 2.52 -11.83 13.69
C LYS A 8 3.80 -12.49 14.20
N ASN A 9 3.67 -13.68 14.78
CA ASN A 9 4.81 -14.44 15.27
C ASN A 9 5.71 -14.92 14.14
N LEU A 10 5.14 -15.44 13.04
CA LEU A 10 5.91 -15.86 11.86
C LEU A 10 6.68 -14.70 11.22
N LYS A 11 6.02 -13.55 11.00
CA LYS A 11 6.68 -12.33 10.49
C LYS A 11 7.83 -11.90 11.42
N SER A 12 7.61 -11.92 12.73
CA SER A 12 8.64 -11.55 13.72
C SER A 12 9.84 -12.49 13.69
N ILE A 13 9.61 -13.81 13.68
CA ILE A 13 10.66 -14.82 13.64
C ILE A 13 11.47 -14.68 12.36
N TYR A 14 10.82 -14.57 11.20
CA TYR A 14 11.47 -14.38 9.91
C TYR A 14 12.39 -13.15 9.93
N ASN A 15 11.90 -12.01 10.40
CA ASN A 15 12.67 -10.78 10.50
C ASN A 15 13.85 -10.89 11.48
N ILE A 16 13.71 -11.63 12.58
CA ILE A 16 14.79 -11.87 13.53
C ILE A 16 15.93 -12.65 12.85
N TYR A 17 15.62 -13.72 12.11
CA TYR A 17 16.64 -14.49 11.41
C TYR A 17 17.36 -13.67 10.32
N LEU A 18 16.63 -12.85 9.55
CA LEU A 18 17.22 -11.92 8.59
C LEU A 18 18.20 -10.96 9.26
N ARG A 19 17.81 -10.35 10.38
CA ARG A 19 18.65 -9.41 11.15
C ARG A 19 19.88 -10.10 11.75
N LEU A 20 19.76 -11.34 12.22
CA LEU A 20 20.89 -12.11 12.72
C LEU A 20 21.88 -12.41 11.58
N LYS A 21 21.40 -12.83 10.42
CA LYS A 21 22.24 -13.05 9.23
C LYS A 21 22.95 -11.77 8.82
N GLU A 22 22.24 -10.66 8.70
CA GLU A 22 22.80 -9.36 8.34
C GLU A 22 23.89 -8.90 9.33
N ARG A 23 23.65 -9.04 10.63
CA ARG A 23 24.65 -8.70 11.65
C ARG A 23 25.92 -9.53 11.51
N GLN A 24 25.80 -10.82 11.26
CA GLN A 24 26.97 -11.69 11.01
C GLN A 24 27.72 -11.26 9.75
N GLN A 25 27.01 -10.91 8.67
CA GLN A 25 27.62 -10.44 7.43
C GLN A 25 28.39 -9.12 7.61
N LYS A 26 27.88 -8.21 8.46
CA LYS A 26 28.57 -6.95 8.80
C LYS A 26 29.81 -7.16 9.66
N ILE A 27 29.85 -8.20 10.52
CA ILE A 27 30.98 -8.48 11.40
C ILE A 27 32.08 -9.23 10.67
N LYS A 28 31.77 -10.17 9.78
CA LYS A 28 32.74 -11.01 9.07
C LYS A 28 33.93 -10.26 8.46
N PRO A 29 33.74 -9.17 7.69
CA PRO A 29 34.84 -8.44 7.05
C PRO A 29 35.70 -7.66 8.04
N LEU A 30 35.26 -7.47 9.29
CA LEU A 30 36.02 -6.75 10.32
C LEU A 30 36.97 -7.64 11.12
N LEU A 31 36.95 -8.94 10.87
CA LEU A 31 37.80 -9.91 11.58
C LEU A 31 39.21 -9.94 11.01
N PRO A 32 40.24 -10.14 11.88
CA PRO A 32 40.20 -10.38 13.32
C PRO A 32 40.08 -9.08 14.13
N LEU A 33 39.13 -9.01 15.09
CA LEU A 33 39.00 -7.90 16.02
C LEU A 33 39.84 -8.12 17.28
N LYS A 34 40.79 -7.19 17.53
CA LYS A 34 41.65 -7.24 18.72
C LYS A 34 40.93 -6.65 19.94
N ILE A 35 40.98 -7.36 21.04
CA ILE A 35 40.49 -6.88 22.33
C ILE A 35 41.61 -6.05 22.98
N SER A 36 41.40 -4.71 23.08
CA SER A 36 42.42 -3.75 23.55
C SER A 36 43.02 -4.10 24.91
N LYS A 37 42.25 -4.66 25.84
CA LYS A 37 42.71 -5.01 27.20
C LYS A 37 43.33 -6.41 27.33
N LYS A 38 43.13 -7.31 26.36
CA LYS A 38 43.51 -8.72 26.50
C LYS A 38 44.31 -9.18 25.28
N LYS A 39 45.31 -8.68 24.82
CA LYS A 39 46.18 -9.14 23.68
C LYS A 39 45.64 -10.39 22.90
N ALA A 40 44.31 -10.53 22.78
CA ALA A 40 43.58 -11.65 22.20
C ALA A 40 42.58 -11.16 21.15
N ASN A 41 42.24 -12.01 20.21
CA ASN A 41 41.21 -11.73 19.23
C ASN A 41 39.82 -12.07 19.81
N ALA A 42 38.82 -11.28 19.45
CA ALA A 42 37.43 -11.57 19.76
C ALA A 42 36.99 -12.84 19.00
N ARG A 43 36.31 -13.74 19.71
CA ARG A 43 35.72 -14.94 19.11
C ARG A 43 34.26 -14.71 18.82
N PHE A 44 33.82 -15.08 17.62
CA PHE A 44 32.43 -15.03 17.19
C PHE A 44 32.01 -16.43 16.72
N ASP A 45 30.87 -16.88 17.22
CA ASP A 45 30.24 -18.11 16.79
C ASP A 45 29.24 -17.77 15.64
N PHE A 46 29.68 -17.94 14.39
CA PHE A 46 28.87 -17.71 13.22
C PHE A 46 28.01 -18.93 12.93
N LYS A 47 26.68 -18.71 12.84
CA LYS A 47 25.69 -19.73 12.49
C LYS A 47 25.18 -19.52 11.08
N ASN A 48 24.89 -20.62 10.39
CA ASN A 48 24.17 -20.55 9.13
C ASN A 48 22.65 -20.49 9.39
N TYR A 49 22.03 -19.43 8.93
CA TYR A 49 20.58 -19.22 9.05
C TYR A 49 19.83 -19.41 7.73
N ASP A 50 20.49 -19.77 6.62
CA ASP A 50 19.92 -19.77 5.28
C ASP A 50 18.75 -20.75 5.15
N GLU A 51 18.91 -21.98 5.61
CA GLU A 51 17.87 -23.00 5.59
C GLU A 51 16.65 -22.59 6.42
N ALA A 52 16.87 -22.04 7.63
CA ALA A 52 15.80 -21.56 8.49
C ALA A 52 15.04 -20.40 7.85
N ILE A 53 15.75 -19.47 7.19
CA ILE A 53 15.14 -18.33 6.47
C ILE A 53 14.31 -18.84 5.28
N ILE A 54 14.82 -19.79 4.50
CA ILE A 54 14.10 -20.37 3.35
C ILE A 54 12.82 -21.07 3.81
N THR A 55 12.92 -21.89 4.86
CA THR A 55 11.77 -22.61 5.43
C THR A 55 10.72 -21.65 5.95
N LEU A 56 11.13 -20.67 6.77
CA LEU A 56 10.22 -19.66 7.32
C LEU A 56 9.59 -18.81 6.23
N LYS A 57 10.34 -18.43 5.19
CA LYS A 57 9.81 -17.70 4.03
C LYS A 57 8.68 -18.48 3.35
N LYS A 58 8.87 -19.79 3.12
CA LYS A 58 7.88 -20.66 2.50
C LYS A 58 6.62 -20.82 3.38
N GLU A 59 6.80 -21.06 4.67
CA GLU A 59 5.70 -21.19 5.64
C GLU A 59 4.92 -19.88 5.75
N LEU A 60 5.60 -18.76 5.88
CA LEU A 60 4.99 -17.44 5.97
C LEU A 60 4.21 -17.09 4.70
N SER A 61 4.79 -17.31 3.51
CA SER A 61 4.10 -17.08 2.23
C SER A 61 2.84 -17.94 2.12
N ASN A 62 2.91 -19.20 2.50
CA ASN A 62 1.75 -20.10 2.45
C ASN A 62 0.64 -19.68 3.44
N HIS A 63 1.02 -19.28 4.65
CA HIS A 63 0.08 -18.82 5.67
C HIS A 63 -0.63 -17.51 5.25
N LEU A 64 0.15 -16.52 4.76
CA LEU A 64 -0.40 -15.24 4.28
C LEU A 64 -1.30 -15.42 3.06
N TYR A 65 -0.91 -16.30 2.14
CA TYR A 65 -1.70 -16.62 0.97
C TYR A 65 -3.06 -17.25 1.34
N SER A 66 -3.05 -18.21 2.26
CA SER A 66 -4.28 -18.82 2.76
C SER A 66 -5.19 -17.82 3.48
N LYS A 67 -4.59 -16.92 4.27
CA LYS A 67 -5.29 -15.82 4.94
C LYS A 67 -5.90 -14.84 3.93
N ALA A 68 -5.15 -14.43 2.91
CA ALA A 68 -5.66 -13.56 1.86
C ALA A 68 -6.84 -14.20 1.13
N LYS A 69 -6.75 -15.48 0.75
CA LYS A 69 -7.88 -16.21 0.14
C LYS A 69 -9.13 -16.28 1.05
N ALA A 70 -8.94 -16.45 2.35
CA ALA A 70 -10.06 -16.43 3.29
C ALA A 70 -10.74 -15.04 3.34
N LEU A 71 -9.96 -13.94 3.22
CA LEU A 71 -10.51 -12.58 3.17
C LEU A 71 -11.33 -12.31 1.90
N PHE A 72 -11.01 -12.97 0.77
CA PHE A 72 -11.82 -12.86 -0.45
C PHE A 72 -13.24 -13.45 -0.26
N ALA A 73 -13.42 -14.42 0.61
CA ALA A 73 -14.72 -15.06 0.85
C ALA A 73 -15.74 -14.13 1.55
N SER A 74 -15.28 -13.08 2.23
CA SER A 74 -16.17 -12.12 2.91
C SER A 74 -16.94 -11.21 1.96
N ASN A 75 -16.46 -11.05 0.73
CA ASN A 75 -17.00 -10.16 -0.30
C ASN A 75 -17.19 -8.71 0.16
N HIS A 76 -16.32 -8.24 1.06
CA HIS A 76 -16.34 -6.89 1.62
C HIS A 76 -15.12 -6.08 1.20
N LYS A 77 -15.28 -4.84 0.75
CA LYS A 77 -14.19 -3.98 0.24
C LYS A 77 -13.00 -3.87 1.20
N TYR A 78 -13.28 -3.69 2.49
CA TYR A 78 -12.24 -3.59 3.51
C TYR A 78 -11.39 -4.86 3.64
N ASP A 79 -11.99 -6.03 3.44
CA ASP A 79 -11.26 -7.30 3.49
C ASP A 79 -10.46 -7.54 2.21
N TYR A 80 -10.93 -7.06 1.04
CA TYR A 80 -10.10 -7.03 -0.17
C TYR A 80 -8.85 -6.15 0.00
N ARG A 81 -8.98 -4.98 0.63
CA ARG A 81 -7.83 -4.12 0.97
C ARG A 81 -6.83 -4.82 1.90
N LYS A 82 -7.32 -5.51 2.92
CA LYS A 82 -6.47 -6.34 3.80
C LYS A 82 -5.80 -7.49 3.05
N ALA A 83 -6.56 -8.18 2.17
CA ALA A 83 -6.01 -9.24 1.34
C ALA A 83 -4.88 -8.72 0.44
N TYR A 84 -5.06 -7.55 -0.17
CA TYR A 84 -4.04 -6.88 -0.97
C TYR A 84 -2.74 -6.65 -0.17
N GLU A 85 -2.84 -6.13 1.05
CA GLU A 85 -1.66 -5.89 1.89
C GLU A 85 -0.92 -7.18 2.27
N GLU A 86 -1.64 -8.28 2.56
CA GLU A 86 -1.01 -9.56 2.84
C GLU A 86 -0.33 -10.15 1.58
N LEU A 87 -0.97 -10.02 0.41
CA LEU A 87 -0.42 -10.46 -0.87
C LEU A 87 0.78 -9.61 -1.29
N LYS A 88 0.73 -8.30 -1.10
CA LYS A 88 1.84 -7.37 -1.33
C LYS A 88 3.07 -7.77 -0.52
N TYR A 89 2.87 -8.08 0.76
CA TYR A 89 3.97 -8.54 1.60
C TYR A 89 4.55 -9.88 1.12
N ILE A 90 3.72 -10.79 0.59
CA ILE A 90 4.24 -12.02 -0.04
C ILE A 90 5.12 -11.67 -1.24
N GLU A 91 4.68 -10.76 -2.11
CA GLU A 91 5.45 -10.36 -3.30
C GLU A 91 6.80 -9.72 -2.92
N GLU A 92 6.86 -8.98 -1.80
CA GLU A 92 8.10 -8.40 -1.28
C GLU A 92 9.10 -9.45 -0.80
N ILE A 93 8.64 -10.47 -0.05
CA ILE A 93 9.53 -11.49 0.53
C ILE A 93 9.78 -12.67 -0.41
N ASN A 94 8.82 -12.99 -1.27
CA ASN A 94 8.83 -14.17 -2.16
C ASN A 94 8.20 -13.85 -3.52
N PRO A 95 8.88 -13.08 -4.38
CA PRO A 95 8.36 -12.65 -5.67
C PRO A 95 7.87 -13.82 -6.54
N ASN A 96 6.78 -13.60 -7.26
CA ASN A 96 6.13 -14.59 -8.14
C ASN A 96 5.62 -15.85 -7.40
N TYR A 97 5.25 -15.69 -6.13
CA TYR A 97 4.66 -16.81 -5.40
C TYR A 97 3.25 -17.11 -5.90
N ARG A 98 3.06 -18.26 -6.55
CA ARG A 98 1.76 -18.69 -7.11
C ARG A 98 1.13 -17.60 -7.99
N ASP A 99 -0.18 -17.36 -7.80
CA ASP A 99 -1.01 -16.36 -8.48
C ASP A 99 -1.15 -15.05 -7.66
N THR A 100 -0.20 -14.75 -6.78
CA THR A 100 -0.22 -13.58 -5.87
C THR A 100 -0.50 -12.28 -6.62
N ARG A 101 0.13 -12.06 -7.77
CA ARG A 101 -0.05 -10.82 -8.55
C ARG A 101 -1.46 -10.71 -9.13
N VAL A 102 -2.01 -11.81 -9.61
CA VAL A 102 -3.38 -11.85 -10.14
C VAL A 102 -4.37 -11.54 -9.04
N LEU A 103 -4.21 -12.17 -7.86
CA LEU A 103 -5.05 -11.89 -6.70
C LEU A 103 -4.89 -10.46 -6.17
N MET A 104 -3.69 -9.86 -6.26
CA MET A 104 -3.49 -8.44 -5.91
C MET A 104 -4.29 -7.52 -6.83
N GLN A 105 -4.27 -7.77 -8.15
CA GLN A 105 -5.04 -6.98 -9.09
C GLN A 105 -6.55 -7.12 -8.84
N GLU A 106 -7.01 -8.34 -8.59
CA GLU A 106 -8.41 -8.60 -8.24
C GLU A 106 -8.82 -7.91 -6.93
N ALA A 107 -7.98 -8.01 -5.89
CA ALA A 107 -8.20 -7.37 -4.59
C ALA A 107 -8.25 -5.84 -4.73
N ASN A 108 -7.37 -5.26 -5.54
CA ASN A 108 -7.39 -3.83 -5.83
C ASN A 108 -8.68 -3.44 -6.53
N ALA A 109 -9.04 -4.09 -7.64
CA ALA A 109 -10.25 -3.79 -8.39
C ALA A 109 -11.53 -3.86 -7.53
N LYS A 110 -11.63 -4.87 -6.64
CA LYS A 110 -12.78 -5.05 -5.74
C LYS A 110 -12.74 -4.13 -4.51
N GLY A 111 -11.56 -3.61 -4.17
CA GLY A 111 -11.34 -2.74 -3.01
C GLY A 111 -11.51 -1.24 -3.30
N ILE A 112 -11.62 -0.82 -4.57
CA ILE A 112 -11.74 0.58 -4.96
C ILE A 112 -13.10 1.15 -4.53
N ASP A 113 -13.07 2.34 -3.95
CA ASP A 113 -14.24 3.19 -3.78
C ASP A 113 -14.34 4.15 -4.97
N TYR A 114 -15.50 4.16 -5.62
CA TYR A 114 -15.82 5.07 -6.70
C TYR A 114 -16.61 6.27 -6.17
N VAL A 115 -16.10 7.47 -6.42
CA VAL A 115 -16.70 8.73 -6.00
C VAL A 115 -17.16 9.50 -7.22
N PHE A 116 -18.47 9.76 -7.31
CA PHE A 116 -19.02 10.66 -8.33
C PHE A 116 -18.98 12.09 -7.81
N VAL A 117 -18.35 12.99 -8.56
CA VAL A 117 -18.23 14.40 -8.18
C VAL A 117 -19.07 15.26 -9.10
N SER A 118 -19.89 16.13 -8.49
CA SER A 118 -20.72 17.11 -9.19
C SER A 118 -20.49 18.51 -8.64
N ILE A 119 -20.71 19.52 -9.48
CA ILE A 119 -20.74 20.92 -9.07
C ILE A 119 -22.20 21.40 -9.06
N LYS A 120 -22.56 22.14 -8.02
CA LYS A 120 -23.83 22.84 -7.91
C LYS A 120 -23.54 24.32 -7.73
N ASN A 121 -24.04 25.14 -8.65
CA ASN A 121 -23.99 26.59 -8.52
C ASN A 121 -25.15 27.08 -7.66
N GLU A 122 -24.85 27.59 -6.47
CA GLU A 122 -25.78 28.20 -5.53
C GLU A 122 -25.66 29.75 -5.53
N THR A 123 -24.89 30.30 -6.47
CA THR A 123 -24.74 31.75 -6.63
C THR A 123 -25.76 32.31 -7.62
N ALA A 124 -25.96 33.64 -7.58
CA ALA A 124 -26.75 34.35 -8.57
C ALA A 124 -26.06 34.56 -9.92
N GLN A 125 -24.76 34.16 -10.02
CA GLN A 125 -23.93 34.38 -11.20
C GLN A 125 -23.86 33.11 -12.07
N VAL A 126 -23.77 33.32 -13.39
CA VAL A 126 -23.58 32.21 -14.34
C VAL A 126 -22.12 31.74 -14.31
N VAL A 127 -21.91 30.48 -13.99
CA VAL A 127 -20.58 29.86 -14.05
C VAL A 127 -20.30 29.43 -15.49
N PRO A 128 -19.21 29.90 -16.11
CA PRO A 128 -18.82 29.44 -17.44
C PRO A 128 -18.57 27.93 -17.45
N LYS A 129 -19.09 27.21 -18.45
CA LYS A 129 -18.89 25.74 -18.61
C LYS A 129 -17.42 25.32 -18.61
N LYS A 130 -16.53 26.20 -19.08
CA LYS A 130 -15.08 25.95 -19.05
C LYS A 130 -14.58 25.88 -17.61
N LEU A 131 -14.97 26.84 -16.75
CA LEU A 131 -14.56 26.87 -15.35
C LEU A 131 -15.11 25.65 -14.59
N GLU A 132 -16.35 25.28 -14.85
CA GLU A 132 -16.95 24.07 -14.27
C GLU A 132 -16.15 22.82 -14.67
N LYS A 133 -15.78 22.68 -15.95
CA LYS A 133 -14.98 21.59 -16.46
C LYS A 133 -13.57 21.55 -15.85
N ASP A 134 -12.95 22.72 -15.69
CA ASP A 134 -11.59 22.83 -15.12
C ASP A 134 -11.61 22.47 -13.62
N LEU A 135 -12.64 22.90 -12.89
CA LEU A 135 -12.82 22.54 -11.47
C LEU A 135 -13.10 21.04 -11.25
N LEU A 136 -13.67 20.35 -12.24
CA LEU A 136 -13.96 18.91 -12.19
C LEU A 136 -12.83 18.04 -12.76
N ASN A 137 -11.73 18.64 -13.19
CA ASN A 137 -10.61 17.91 -13.73
C ASN A 137 -9.69 17.40 -12.60
N PHE A 138 -10.13 16.37 -11.89
CA PHE A 138 -9.42 15.80 -10.74
C PHE A 138 -8.13 15.06 -11.10
N ASP A 139 -7.99 14.59 -12.33
CA ASP A 139 -6.76 13.95 -12.80
C ASP A 139 -5.57 14.92 -12.75
N THR A 140 -5.84 16.22 -12.96
CA THR A 140 -4.82 17.27 -12.86
C THR A 140 -4.32 17.48 -11.42
N TYR A 141 -5.13 17.17 -10.42
CA TYR A 141 -4.81 17.39 -9.00
C TYR A 141 -4.26 16.14 -8.30
N GLY A 142 -4.17 15.00 -9.00
CA GLY A 142 -3.64 13.75 -8.44
C GLY A 142 -4.43 13.22 -7.24
N LEU A 143 -5.74 13.42 -7.23
CA LEU A 143 -6.61 13.00 -6.12
C LEU A 143 -6.92 11.51 -6.12
N ASN A 144 -6.74 10.83 -7.26
CA ASN A 144 -6.90 9.39 -7.33
C ASN A 144 -5.78 8.69 -6.58
N ASP A 145 -6.13 7.73 -5.75
CA ASP A 145 -5.18 6.90 -5.01
C ASP A 145 -5.44 5.40 -5.25
N LEU A 146 -4.73 4.55 -4.51
CA LEU A 146 -4.86 3.10 -4.66
C LEU A 146 -6.29 2.58 -4.41
N TRP A 147 -7.08 3.28 -3.59
CA TRP A 147 -8.39 2.82 -3.11
C TRP A 147 -9.54 3.74 -3.43
N THR A 148 -9.28 4.89 -4.06
CA THR A 148 -10.31 5.89 -4.36
C THR A 148 -10.13 6.43 -5.76
N VAL A 149 -11.21 6.37 -6.55
CA VAL A 149 -11.26 6.88 -7.91
C VAL A 149 -12.40 7.88 -8.02
N TYR A 150 -12.07 9.09 -8.49
CA TYR A 150 -13.01 10.19 -8.66
C TYR A 150 -13.43 10.33 -10.13
N HIS A 151 -14.73 10.38 -10.38
CA HIS A 151 -15.29 10.61 -11.71
C HIS A 151 -16.12 11.89 -11.73
N SER A 152 -15.84 12.79 -12.66
CA SER A 152 -16.65 13.98 -12.94
C SER A 152 -17.75 13.73 -14.00
N LYS A 153 -17.59 12.65 -14.78
CA LYS A 153 -18.62 12.16 -15.70
C LYS A 153 -19.14 10.83 -15.19
N ARG A 154 -20.47 10.71 -15.14
CA ARG A 154 -21.09 9.49 -14.65
C ARG A 154 -20.90 8.37 -15.69
N ASP A 155 -20.34 7.27 -15.23
CA ASP A 155 -20.29 6.03 -15.96
C ASP A 155 -21.46 5.15 -15.51
N THR A 156 -22.25 4.66 -16.46
CA THR A 156 -23.44 3.83 -16.17
C THR A 156 -23.11 2.40 -15.77
N GLU A 157 -21.92 1.94 -16.10
CA GLU A 157 -21.44 0.60 -15.75
C GLU A 157 -20.84 0.54 -14.34
N ILE A 158 -20.53 1.71 -13.75
CA ILE A 158 -19.93 1.80 -12.42
C ILE A 158 -20.99 2.12 -11.37
N ARG A 159 -21.03 1.29 -10.34
CA ARG A 159 -21.76 1.59 -9.12
C ARG A 159 -20.91 2.48 -8.22
N TYR A 160 -21.33 3.74 -8.08
CA TYR A 160 -20.66 4.69 -7.20
C TYR A 160 -21.00 4.41 -5.74
N ASP A 161 -19.96 4.45 -4.89
CA ASP A 161 -20.07 4.27 -3.43
C ASP A 161 -20.42 5.58 -2.74
N PHE A 162 -19.90 6.70 -3.28
CA PHE A 162 -20.08 8.03 -2.71
C PHE A 162 -20.39 9.06 -3.80
N GLY A 163 -21.15 10.07 -3.39
CA GLY A 163 -21.37 11.29 -4.17
C GLY A 163 -20.77 12.49 -3.44
N LEU A 164 -19.92 13.25 -4.12
CA LEU A 164 -19.37 14.50 -3.63
C LEU A 164 -19.99 15.65 -4.41
N SER A 165 -20.63 16.60 -3.71
CA SER A 165 -21.16 17.81 -4.31
C SER A 165 -20.34 19.02 -3.89
N LEU A 166 -19.75 19.71 -4.88
CA LEU A 166 -19.06 20.97 -4.69
C LEU A 166 -20.07 22.11 -4.88
N ASN A 167 -20.47 22.76 -3.81
CA ASN A 167 -21.45 23.84 -3.86
C ASN A 167 -20.73 25.20 -3.94
N LEU A 168 -20.85 25.88 -5.08
CA LEU A 168 -20.34 27.23 -5.27
C LEU A 168 -21.32 28.21 -4.64
N ARG A 169 -20.92 28.84 -3.53
CA ARG A 169 -21.79 29.75 -2.76
C ARG A 169 -21.50 31.23 -3.00
N LYS A 170 -20.27 31.55 -3.39
CA LYS A 170 -19.85 32.93 -3.63
C LYS A 170 -18.80 32.96 -4.73
N ILE A 171 -18.93 33.92 -5.65
CA ILE A 171 -17.94 34.22 -6.69
C ILE A 171 -17.58 35.70 -6.53
N GLU A 172 -16.31 35.97 -6.26
CA GLU A 172 -15.76 37.31 -6.24
C GLU A 172 -14.80 37.47 -7.43
N VAL A 173 -15.08 38.45 -8.26
CA VAL A 173 -14.22 38.79 -9.40
C VAL A 173 -13.39 39.99 -8.99
N SER A 174 -12.08 39.81 -8.92
CA SER A 174 -11.16 40.96 -8.71
C SER A 174 -11.15 41.87 -9.93
N PRO A 175 -11.07 43.21 -9.75
CA PRO A 175 -10.89 44.13 -10.86
C PRO A 175 -9.67 43.74 -11.69
N GLU A 176 -9.78 43.86 -13.02
CA GLU A 176 -8.68 43.57 -13.93
C GLU A 176 -7.51 44.52 -13.64
N GLN A 177 -6.35 43.99 -13.28
CA GLN A 177 -5.13 44.78 -13.16
C GLN A 177 -4.56 44.99 -14.56
N VAL A 178 -4.90 46.11 -15.18
CA VAL A 178 -4.25 46.55 -16.43
C VAL A 178 -2.80 46.93 -16.09
N ARG A 179 -1.85 46.08 -16.48
CA ARG A 179 -0.43 46.43 -16.50
C ARG A 179 -0.16 47.12 -17.85
N GLU A 180 -0.06 48.41 -17.82
CA GLU A 180 0.56 49.14 -18.95
C GLU A 180 2.02 48.65 -19.09
N LYS A 181 2.40 48.28 -20.32
CA LYS A 181 3.76 47.93 -20.69
C LYS A 181 4.53 49.19 -21.05
#